data_d08b6bde92176f2ea5aebe267e14588b
#
_entry.id   d08b6bde92176f2ea5aebe267e14588b
#
_cell.length_a   1.000
_cell.length_b   1.000
_cell.length_c   1.000
_cell.angle_alpha   90.00
_cell.angle_beta   90.00
_cell.angle_gamma   90.00
#
_symmetry.space_group_name_H-M   'P 1'
#
loop_
_entity.id
_entity.type
_entity.pdbx_description
1 polymer ?
#
loop_
_entity_poly.entity_id
_entity_poly.type
_entity_poly.pdbx_seq_one_letter_code
_entity_poly.pdbx_strand_id
1 'polypeptide(L)'
;MTTDTHTAVTTQVYRVYIKATPQAIWDAITKPEWNERYGYPGRSEFDLRPGGAFRAIAGPQAQAMGMPELLVEGEVVEADPPRRLVQTWHPLWDEEIAAESPTRVTWDIEEDDGGVTRLTVTHELENAPVTAAQVTSTA
;
A
#
# COMPACT_ATOMS: atom_id res chain seq x y z
N MET A 1 -11.11 27.87 -16.33
CA MET A 1 -11.19 27.39 -15.88
C MET A 1 -11.03 26.61 -15.34
N THR A 2 -11.09 26.36 -15.10
CA THR A 2 -10.96 25.63 -14.56
C THR A 2 -10.95 24.84 -13.97
N THR A 3 -10.91 24.63 -13.82
CA THR A 3 -10.93 23.81 -13.27
C THR A 3 -10.94 23.11 -12.56
N ASP A 4 -10.98 22.98 -12.44
CA ASP A 4 -11.09 22.26 -11.69
C ASP A 4 -10.81 21.48 -11.23
N THR A 5 -10.55 21.66 -11.47
CA THR A 5 -10.48 20.88 -10.99
C THR A 5 -10.32 20.20 -10.05
N HIS A 6 -10.23 20.24 -9.76
CA HIS A 6 -10.25 19.78 -8.87
C HIS A 6 -10.64 18.73 -8.34
N THR A 7 -10.76 18.54 -8.45
CA THR A 7 -11.59 17.44 -7.97
C THR A 7 -10.87 16.11 -7.82
N ALA A 8 -9.81 15.92 -8.53
CA ALA A 8 -9.01 14.70 -8.41
C ALA A 8 -8.12 14.77 -7.19
N VAL A 9 -8.19 13.76 -6.32
CA VAL A 9 -7.25 13.61 -5.23
C VAL A 9 -5.93 13.10 -5.81
N THR A 10 -4.85 13.85 -5.62
CA THR A 10 -3.54 13.49 -6.13
C THR A 10 -2.65 12.84 -5.07
N THR A 11 -2.91 13.11 -3.81
CA THR A 11 -2.13 12.54 -2.71
C THR A 11 -3.06 12.29 -1.52
N GLN A 12 -2.95 11.09 -0.93
CA GLN A 12 -3.63 10.77 0.31
C GLN A 12 -2.58 10.57 1.40
N VAL A 13 -2.83 11.09 2.59
CA VAL A 13 -1.96 10.90 3.74
C VAL A 13 -2.78 10.35 4.89
N TYR A 14 -2.36 9.21 5.41
CA TYR A 14 -2.97 8.58 6.59
C TYR A 14 -1.94 8.57 7.71
N ARG A 15 -2.36 8.98 8.90
CA ARG A 15 -1.48 8.97 10.06
C ARG A 15 -2.19 8.31 11.21
N VAL A 16 -1.57 7.29 11.79
CA VAL A 16 -2.12 6.59 12.94
C VAL A 16 -1.04 6.43 14.01
N TYR A 17 -1.49 6.34 15.25
CA TYR A 17 -0.62 6.11 16.40
C TYR A 17 -0.93 4.72 16.95
N ILE A 18 0.09 3.88 17.00
CA ILE A 18 -0.08 2.46 17.33
C ILE A 18 0.80 2.14 18.53
N LYS A 19 0.23 1.47 19.52
CA LYS A 19 0.99 1.04 20.69
C LYS A 19 1.75 -0.23 20.37
N ALA A 20 2.88 -0.06 19.68
CA ALA A 20 3.75 -1.13 19.24
C ALA A 20 5.11 -0.53 18.90
N THR A 21 6.13 -1.37 18.79
CA THR A 21 7.45 -0.91 18.39
C THR A 21 7.50 -0.68 16.87
N PRO A 22 8.43 0.15 16.38
CA PRO A 22 8.64 0.29 14.94
C PRO A 22 8.90 -1.05 14.25
N GLN A 23 9.66 -1.93 14.89
CA GLN A 23 9.97 -3.24 14.31
C GLN A 23 8.71 -4.10 14.17
N ALA A 24 7.82 -4.07 15.16
CA ALA A 24 6.56 -4.84 15.08
C ALA A 24 5.68 -4.34 13.94
N ILE A 25 5.64 -3.03 13.73
CA ILE A 25 4.88 -2.44 12.64
C ILE A 25 5.49 -2.79 11.30
N TRP A 26 6.82 -2.70 11.18
CA TRP A 26 7.53 -3.09 9.98
C TRP A 26 7.22 -4.54 9.61
N ASP A 27 7.27 -5.44 10.60
CA ASP A 27 6.98 -6.84 10.38
C ASP A 27 5.53 -7.07 9.94
N ALA A 28 4.59 -6.34 10.53
CA ALA A 28 3.18 -6.47 10.17
C ALA A 28 2.91 -6.04 8.72
N ILE A 29 3.67 -5.07 8.22
CA ILE A 29 3.53 -4.59 6.85
C ILE A 29 4.19 -5.56 5.87
N THR A 30 5.39 -6.06 6.19
CA THR A 30 6.26 -6.70 5.21
C THR A 30 6.26 -8.22 5.23
N LYS A 31 5.77 -8.86 6.30
CA LYS A 31 5.80 -10.32 6.43
C LYS A 31 4.44 -10.92 6.12
N PRO A 32 4.38 -11.88 5.19
CA PRO A 32 3.09 -12.48 4.76
C PRO A 32 2.31 -13.14 5.89
N GLU A 33 2.97 -13.79 6.83
CA GLU A 33 2.30 -14.47 7.94
C GLU A 33 1.52 -13.51 8.83
N TRP A 34 1.93 -12.24 8.90
CA TRP A 34 1.20 -11.23 9.66
C TRP A 34 -0.05 -10.77 8.93
N ASN A 35 -0.01 -10.73 7.59
CA ASN A 35 -1.19 -10.38 6.79
C ASN A 35 -2.31 -11.38 7.06
N GLU A 36 -2.00 -12.66 7.08
CA GLU A 36 -2.98 -13.71 7.34
C GLU A 36 -3.57 -13.62 8.75
N ARG A 37 -2.73 -13.31 9.74
CA ARG A 37 -3.19 -13.20 11.14
C ARG A 37 -4.20 -12.08 11.33
N TYR A 38 -4.12 -11.02 10.54
CA TYR A 38 -5.03 -9.88 10.66
C TYR A 38 -6.20 -9.94 9.69
N GLY A 39 -6.43 -11.10 9.08
CA GLY A 39 -7.63 -11.34 8.29
C GLY A 39 -7.64 -10.74 6.90
N TYR A 40 -6.50 -10.40 6.36
CA TYR A 40 -6.42 -9.95 4.98
C TYR A 40 -6.80 -11.09 4.03
N PRO A 41 -7.50 -10.79 2.92
CA PRO A 41 -7.95 -11.82 1.99
C PRO A 41 -6.84 -12.43 1.15
N GLY A 42 -5.60 -12.09 1.43
CA GLY A 42 -4.42 -12.59 0.74
C GLY A 42 -3.18 -12.27 1.53
N ARG A 43 -2.05 -12.21 0.84
CA ARG A 43 -0.77 -11.90 1.49
C ARG A 43 0.04 -10.95 0.64
N SER A 44 0.89 -10.15 1.29
CA SER A 44 1.84 -9.29 0.61
C SER A 44 3.23 -9.91 0.66
N GLU A 45 3.94 -9.86 -0.46
CA GLU A 45 5.31 -10.36 -0.57
C GLU A 45 6.21 -9.20 -0.97
N PHE A 46 7.28 -9.00 -0.22
CA PHE A 46 8.25 -7.94 -0.48
C PHE A 46 9.66 -8.52 -0.60
N ASP A 47 10.34 -8.16 -1.67
CA ASP A 47 11.79 -8.32 -1.76
C ASP A 47 12.38 -6.98 -1.32
N LEU A 48 12.82 -6.90 -0.07
CA LEU A 48 13.14 -5.63 0.60
C LEU A 48 14.51 -5.09 0.24
N ARG A 49 14.67 -4.77 -1.04
CA ARG A 49 15.87 -4.12 -1.57
C ARG A 49 15.43 -3.21 -2.72
N PRO A 50 16.18 -2.15 -3.02
CA PRO A 50 15.86 -1.30 -4.16
C PRO A 50 15.80 -2.13 -5.44
N GLY A 51 14.70 -2.01 -6.18
CA GLY A 51 14.45 -2.79 -7.38
C GLY A 51 13.79 -4.14 -7.14
N GLY A 52 13.59 -4.53 -5.87
CA GLY A 52 12.92 -5.78 -5.54
C GLY A 52 11.43 -5.74 -5.84
N ALA A 53 10.82 -6.91 -5.99
CA ALA A 53 9.40 -6.99 -6.32
C ALA A 53 8.51 -6.85 -5.09
N PHE A 54 7.37 -6.19 -5.29
CA PHE A 54 6.25 -6.20 -4.37
C PHE A 54 5.07 -6.88 -5.05
N ARG A 55 4.41 -7.81 -4.35
CA ARG A 55 3.22 -8.49 -4.87
C ARG A 55 2.20 -8.68 -3.77
N ALA A 56 0.93 -8.42 -4.10
CA ALA A 56 -0.18 -8.78 -3.23
C ALA A 56 -0.93 -9.91 -3.90
N ILE A 57 -0.99 -11.06 -3.23
CA ILE A 57 -1.53 -12.31 -3.75
C ILE A 57 -2.90 -12.55 -3.14
N ALA A 58 -3.90 -12.83 -3.98
CA ALA A 58 -5.24 -13.13 -3.52
C ALA A 58 -5.29 -14.50 -2.85
N GLY A 59 -6.01 -14.58 -1.73
CA GLY A 59 -6.26 -15.86 -1.07
C GLY A 59 -7.29 -16.70 -1.84
N PRO A 60 -7.48 -17.97 -1.44
CA PRO A 60 -8.40 -18.86 -2.15
C PRO A 60 -9.83 -18.34 -2.25
N GLN A 61 -10.33 -17.67 -1.21
CA GLN A 61 -11.69 -17.13 -1.21
C GLN A 61 -11.86 -16.03 -2.24
N ALA A 62 -10.89 -15.12 -2.32
CA ALA A 62 -10.93 -14.02 -3.28
C ALA A 62 -10.86 -14.56 -4.71
N GLN A 63 -10.01 -15.56 -4.95
CA GLN A 63 -9.91 -16.19 -6.26
C GLN A 63 -11.20 -16.90 -6.64
N ALA A 64 -11.85 -17.55 -5.68
CA ALA A 64 -13.15 -18.20 -5.91
C ALA A 64 -14.23 -17.20 -6.28
N MET A 65 -14.08 -15.94 -5.88
CA MET A 65 -15.03 -14.86 -6.22
C MET A 65 -14.68 -14.15 -7.53
N GLY A 66 -13.71 -14.66 -8.27
CA GLY A 66 -13.33 -14.12 -9.57
C GLY A 66 -12.17 -13.13 -9.56
N MET A 67 -11.54 -12.92 -8.42
CA MET A 67 -10.38 -12.03 -8.35
C MET A 67 -9.15 -12.71 -8.96
N PRO A 68 -8.26 -11.95 -9.62
CA PRO A 68 -7.01 -12.53 -10.14
C PRO A 68 -6.12 -12.98 -8.99
N GLU A 69 -5.26 -13.95 -9.26
CA GLU A 69 -4.29 -14.42 -8.27
C GLU A 69 -3.37 -13.28 -7.83
N LEU A 70 -2.84 -12.52 -8.77
CA LEU A 70 -2.02 -11.35 -8.48
C LEU A 70 -2.92 -10.12 -8.45
N LEU A 71 -3.16 -9.59 -7.25
CA LEU A 71 -4.04 -8.43 -7.05
C LEU A 71 -3.34 -7.12 -7.32
N VAL A 72 -2.10 -7.00 -6.86
CA VAL A 72 -1.31 -5.77 -6.96
C VAL A 72 0.13 -6.17 -7.22
N GLU A 73 0.78 -5.43 -8.10
CA GLU A 73 2.22 -5.58 -8.32
C GLU A 73 2.90 -4.24 -8.14
N GLY A 74 4.19 -4.27 -7.87
CA GLY A 74 4.97 -3.06 -7.71
C GLY A 74 6.44 -3.36 -7.53
N GLU A 75 7.17 -2.32 -7.21
CA GLU A 75 8.62 -2.38 -7.02
C GLU A 75 8.96 -1.67 -5.72
N VAL A 76 9.91 -2.23 -4.98
CA VAL A 76 10.48 -1.56 -3.81
C VAL A 76 11.47 -0.52 -4.31
N VAL A 77 11.23 0.75 -3.98
CA VAL A 77 12.11 1.85 -4.36
C VAL A 77 13.16 2.09 -3.29
N GLU A 78 12.74 2.02 -2.03
CA GLU A 78 13.63 2.25 -0.89
C GLU A 78 13.16 1.38 0.27
N ALA A 79 14.11 0.75 0.98
CA ALA A 79 13.80 0.01 2.19
C ALA A 79 14.84 0.35 3.26
N ASP A 80 14.40 1.01 4.32
CA ASP A 80 15.22 1.37 5.47
C ASP A 80 14.53 0.86 6.74
N PRO A 81 14.66 -0.44 7.05
CA PRO A 81 13.97 -1.03 8.20
C PRO A 81 14.50 -0.47 9.52
N PRO A 82 13.64 -0.25 10.50
CA PRO A 82 12.19 -0.35 10.45
C PRO A 82 11.52 1.02 10.28
N ARG A 83 12.17 1.97 9.59
CA ARG A 83 11.75 3.37 9.55
C ARG A 83 11.03 3.80 8.30
N ARG A 84 11.41 3.26 7.15
CA ARG A 84 10.87 3.77 5.90
C ARG A 84 10.84 2.73 4.81
N LEU A 85 9.71 2.65 4.11
CA LEU A 85 9.54 1.80 2.94
C LEU A 85 8.87 2.64 1.86
N VAL A 86 9.47 2.67 0.68
CA VAL A 86 8.88 3.34 -0.49
C VAL A 86 8.68 2.27 -1.57
N GLN A 87 7.48 2.20 -2.11
CA GLN A 87 7.13 1.22 -3.12
C GLN A 87 6.23 1.82 -4.17
N THR A 88 6.20 1.23 -5.35
CA THR A 88 5.13 1.48 -6.32
C THR A 88 3.99 0.52 -6.05
N TRP A 89 2.79 0.86 -6.55
CA TRP A 89 1.58 0.12 -6.27
C TRP A 89 0.68 0.18 -7.50
N HIS A 90 0.44 -0.99 -8.11
CA HIS A 90 -0.29 -1.08 -9.37
C HIS A 90 -1.34 -2.18 -9.26
N PRO A 91 -2.60 -1.83 -8.95
CA PRO A 91 -3.66 -2.82 -8.82
C PRO A 91 -4.03 -3.42 -10.17
N LEU A 92 -4.42 -4.69 -10.15
CA LEU A 92 -4.69 -5.46 -11.37
C LEU A 92 -6.09 -6.07 -11.40
N TRP A 93 -6.95 -5.75 -10.44
CA TRP A 93 -8.27 -6.37 -10.35
C TRP A 93 -9.31 -5.79 -11.31
N ASP A 94 -8.99 -4.72 -12.03
CA ASP A 94 -9.89 -4.03 -12.94
C ASP A 94 -9.10 -3.57 -14.14
N GLU A 95 -9.66 -3.73 -15.34
CA GLU A 95 -8.95 -3.40 -16.59
C GLU A 95 -8.58 -1.93 -16.70
N GLU A 96 -9.49 -1.03 -16.30
CA GLU A 96 -9.21 0.40 -16.37
C GLU A 96 -8.09 0.80 -15.43
N ILE A 97 -8.09 0.23 -14.22
CA ILE A 97 -7.06 0.49 -13.23
C ILE A 97 -5.72 -0.10 -13.69
N ALA A 98 -5.75 -1.32 -14.21
CA ALA A 98 -4.53 -1.98 -14.67
C ALA A 98 -3.88 -1.25 -15.84
N ALA A 99 -4.65 -0.49 -16.61
CA ALA A 99 -4.15 0.29 -17.74
C ALA A 99 -3.48 1.60 -17.29
N GLU A 100 -3.68 2.01 -16.05
CA GLU A 100 -3.08 3.24 -15.53
C GLU A 100 -1.63 3.02 -15.07
N SER A 101 -0.91 4.11 -14.88
CA SER A 101 0.46 4.05 -14.36
C SER A 101 0.47 3.61 -12.90
N PRO A 102 1.52 2.93 -12.45
CA PRO A 102 1.67 2.62 -11.03
C PRO A 102 1.68 3.89 -10.18
N THR A 103 1.15 3.78 -8.98
CA THR A 103 1.21 4.85 -7.99
C THR A 103 2.37 4.61 -7.03
N ARG A 104 2.60 5.54 -6.11
CA ARG A 104 3.71 5.42 -5.16
C ARG A 104 3.15 5.48 -3.74
N VAL A 105 3.59 4.54 -2.91
CA VAL A 105 3.22 4.49 -1.49
C VAL A 105 4.48 4.61 -0.65
N THR A 106 4.47 5.54 0.29
CA THR A 106 5.56 5.70 1.24
C THR A 106 5.04 5.40 2.65
N TRP A 107 5.75 4.53 3.36
CA TRP A 107 5.45 4.16 4.73
C TRP A 107 6.55 4.76 5.61
N ASP A 108 6.19 5.71 6.46
CA ASP A 108 7.11 6.32 7.43
C ASP A 108 6.73 5.86 8.82
N ILE A 109 7.69 5.27 9.54
CA ILE A 109 7.47 4.67 10.85
C ILE A 109 8.38 5.39 11.82
N GLU A 110 7.79 6.12 12.77
CA GLU A 110 8.55 6.94 13.72
C GLU A 110 8.12 6.65 15.14
N GLU A 111 9.09 6.38 15.99
CA GLU A 111 8.83 6.16 17.39
C GLU A 111 8.41 7.46 18.07
N ASP A 112 7.33 7.39 18.86
CA ASP A 112 6.85 8.50 19.63
C ASP A 112 6.95 8.15 21.12
N ASP A 113 6.43 9.00 22.01
CA ASP A 113 6.54 8.80 23.44
C ASP A 113 5.65 7.65 23.94
N GLY A 114 6.07 7.03 25.05
CA GLY A 114 5.25 6.07 25.76
C GLY A 114 5.02 4.73 25.08
N GLY A 115 5.97 4.31 24.23
CA GLY A 115 5.85 3.03 23.54
C GLY A 115 4.89 3.07 22.36
N VAL A 116 4.56 4.25 21.90
CA VAL A 116 3.68 4.47 20.75
C VAL A 116 4.54 4.74 19.51
N THR A 117 4.13 4.20 18.37
CA THR A 117 4.78 4.48 17.10
C THR A 117 3.81 5.18 16.18
N ARG A 118 4.27 6.21 15.51
CA ARG A 118 3.49 6.93 14.52
C ARG A 118 3.78 6.34 13.14
N LEU A 119 2.72 5.87 12.49
CA LEU A 119 2.79 5.37 11.12
C LEU A 119 2.13 6.38 10.21
N THR A 120 2.86 6.88 9.22
CA THR A 120 2.34 7.77 8.19
C THR A 120 2.44 7.07 6.85
N VAL A 121 1.31 6.95 6.16
CA VAL A 121 1.25 6.36 4.83
C VAL A 121 0.89 7.45 3.85
N THR A 122 1.76 7.70 2.88
CA THR A 122 1.54 8.70 1.84
C THR A 122 1.36 7.98 0.52
N HIS A 123 0.20 8.15 -0.11
CA HIS A 123 -0.12 7.53 -1.39
C HIS A 123 -0.22 8.60 -2.46
N GLU A 124 0.71 8.60 -3.40
CA GLU A 124 0.77 9.59 -4.49
C GLU A 124 0.06 8.99 -5.71
N LEU A 125 -1.05 9.61 -6.10
CA LEU A 125 -1.98 9.08 -7.09
C LEU A 125 -2.05 9.91 -8.38
N GLU A 126 -1.05 10.75 -8.62
CA GLU A 126 -1.10 11.80 -9.62
C GLU A 126 -1.44 11.35 -11.03
N ASN A 127 -0.98 10.21 -11.45
CA ASN A 127 -1.16 9.77 -12.84
C ASN A 127 -2.12 8.59 -12.96
N ALA A 128 -2.99 8.41 -11.96
CA ALA A 128 -3.90 7.27 -11.92
C ALA A 128 -5.28 7.69 -11.43
N PRO A 129 -6.04 8.45 -12.24
CA PRO A 129 -7.32 9.01 -11.79
C PRO A 129 -8.38 7.98 -11.46
N VAL A 130 -8.45 6.86 -12.17
CA VAL A 130 -9.43 5.81 -11.85
C VAL A 130 -9.05 5.12 -10.55
N THR A 131 -7.77 4.82 -10.37
CA THR A 131 -7.26 4.28 -9.12
C THR A 131 -7.52 5.25 -7.96
N ALA A 132 -7.26 6.54 -8.17
CA ALA A 132 -7.49 7.56 -7.16
C ALA A 132 -8.97 7.60 -6.74
N ALA A 133 -9.88 7.55 -7.70
CA ALA A 133 -11.31 7.57 -7.41
C ALA A 133 -11.73 6.35 -6.60
N GLN A 134 -11.23 5.18 -6.93
CA GLN A 134 -11.59 3.95 -6.21
C GLN A 134 -11.00 3.91 -4.81
N VAL A 135 -9.73 4.30 -4.65
CA VAL A 135 -9.07 4.30 -3.35
C VAL A 135 -9.72 5.30 -2.40
N THR A 136 -10.06 6.49 -2.91
CA THR A 136 -10.69 7.52 -2.07
C THR A 136 -12.12 7.18 -1.71
N SER A 137 -12.84 6.48 -2.58
CA SER A 137 -14.24 6.12 -2.31
C SER A 137 -14.38 5.04 -1.24
N THR A 138 -13.33 4.26 -0.99
CA THR A 138 -13.34 3.20 0.01
C THR A 138 -12.72 3.62 1.34
N ALA A 139 -12.20 4.81 1.40
CA ALA A 139 -11.51 5.31 2.60
C ALA A 139 -12.48 5.74 3.71
#